data_f2b6934240e5368c477f28677f95fdc0
#
_entry.id   f2b6934240e5368c477f28677f95fdc0
#
_cell.length_a   1.000
_cell.length_b   1.000
_cell.length_c   1.000
_cell.angle_alpha   90.00
_cell.angle_beta   90.00
_cell.angle_gamma   90.00
#
_symmetry.space_group_name_H-M   'P 1'
#
loop_
_entity.id
_entity.type
_entity.pdbx_description
1 polymer ?
#
loop_
_entity_poly.entity_id
_entity_poly.type
_entity_poly.pdbx_seq_one_letter_code
_entity_poly.pdbx_strand_id
1 'polypeptide(L)'
;MSRNLLPGKWKTERLKVEDSTLDEVQELQQINDAAPQTQSWMRVEGQDEAECSMLFALKVGVLPPIPNRSKEFFRLQSIRMGSSEELIGFLGVYHGFPEDDIFWINAVTFHPKYQGKGYGPELMLGLIEIVKHLVSYTCMRSYASLTNWPSLRLCVKVGLNRMVEIVGDKVHSDKAEAHVLLEKSFTDFV
;
A
#
# COMPACT_ATOMS: atom_id res chain seq x y z
N MET A 1 -8.97 22.20 -8.45
CA MET A 1 -9.72 21.62 -7.31
C MET A 1 -8.71 20.89 -6.44
N SER A 2 -8.67 21.19 -5.14
CA SER A 2 -7.79 20.44 -4.22
C SER A 2 -8.34 19.02 -4.13
N ARG A 3 -7.52 18.02 -4.46
CA ARG A 3 -7.88 16.60 -4.26
C ARG A 3 -8.09 16.35 -2.78
N ASN A 4 -9.18 15.69 -2.42
CA ASN A 4 -9.33 15.15 -1.07
C ASN A 4 -8.36 13.97 -0.92
N LEU A 5 -7.22 14.23 -0.29
CA LEU A 5 -6.19 13.23 -0.04
C LEU A 5 -6.52 12.41 1.22
N LEU A 6 -5.95 11.21 1.30
CA LEU A 6 -5.96 10.42 2.52
C LEU A 6 -5.44 11.29 3.69
N PRO A 7 -6.10 11.28 4.88
CA PRO A 7 -5.58 12.00 6.04
C PRO A 7 -4.16 11.57 6.39
N GLY A 8 -3.30 12.52 6.77
CA GLY A 8 -1.94 12.23 7.25
C GLY A 8 -1.91 11.46 8.57
N LYS A 9 -3.05 11.41 9.27
CA LYS A 9 -3.21 10.70 10.54
C LYS A 9 -4.62 10.18 10.68
N TRP A 10 -4.76 8.90 10.99
CA TRP A 10 -6.04 8.26 11.27
C TRP A 10 -5.85 7.02 12.16
N LYS A 11 -6.94 6.43 12.61
CA LYS A 11 -6.90 5.28 13.51
C LYS A 11 -8.03 4.30 13.23
N THR A 12 -7.82 3.07 13.64
CA THR A 12 -8.83 2.02 13.80
C THR A 12 -9.01 1.71 15.28
N GLU A 13 -9.66 0.62 15.62
CA GLU A 13 -9.81 0.18 17.00
C GLU A 13 -8.45 -0.07 17.69
N ARG A 14 -7.54 -0.77 16.99
CA ARG A 14 -6.26 -1.20 17.55
C ARG A 14 -5.03 -0.53 16.93
N LEU A 15 -5.19 0.20 15.82
CA LEU A 15 -4.09 0.73 15.04
C LEU A 15 -4.11 2.25 15.00
N LYS A 16 -2.92 2.85 14.99
CA LYS A 16 -2.67 4.24 14.60
C LYS A 16 -1.89 4.24 13.30
N VAL A 17 -2.30 5.09 12.38
CA VAL A 17 -1.68 5.22 11.05
C VAL A 17 -1.34 6.68 10.83
N GLU A 18 -0.08 6.96 10.55
CA GLU A 18 0.43 8.32 10.41
C GLU A 18 1.44 8.39 9.26
N ASP A 19 1.54 9.56 8.60
CA ASP A 19 2.54 9.76 7.56
C ASP A 19 3.94 9.42 8.08
N SER A 20 4.66 8.58 7.35
CA SER A 20 5.99 8.14 7.71
C SER A 20 6.99 9.29 7.66
N THR A 21 7.97 9.26 8.57
CA THR A 21 9.04 10.25 8.65
C THR A 21 10.38 9.68 8.21
N LEU A 22 11.34 10.55 7.90
CA LEU A 22 12.69 10.11 7.50
C LEU A 22 13.39 9.33 8.62
N ASP A 23 13.08 9.62 9.89
CA ASP A 23 13.67 8.95 11.04
C ASP A 23 13.23 7.49 11.16
N GLU A 24 12.08 7.13 10.57
CA GLU A 24 11.53 5.78 10.59
C GLU A 24 12.07 4.87 9.47
N VAL A 25 12.85 5.41 8.51
CA VAL A 25 13.28 4.69 7.30
C VAL A 25 13.96 3.37 7.61
N GLN A 26 14.84 3.33 8.59
CA GLN A 26 15.56 2.11 8.95
C GLN A 26 14.62 1.03 9.49
N GLU A 27 13.68 1.40 10.35
CA GLU A 27 12.72 0.47 10.93
C GLU A 27 11.71 -0.03 9.88
N LEU A 28 11.23 0.86 9.01
CA LEU A 28 10.39 0.51 7.87
C LEU A 28 11.10 -0.46 6.91
N GLN A 29 12.39 -0.23 6.64
CA GLN A 29 13.19 -1.12 5.82
C GLN A 29 13.34 -2.51 6.47
N GLN A 30 13.59 -2.57 7.77
CA GLN A 30 13.67 -3.83 8.51
C GLN A 30 12.35 -4.62 8.42
N ILE A 31 11.20 -3.94 8.54
CA ILE A 31 9.88 -4.56 8.38
C ILE A 31 9.71 -5.10 6.96
N ASN A 32 10.10 -4.32 5.94
CA ASN A 32 10.04 -4.74 4.55
C ASN A 32 10.92 -5.97 4.28
N ASP A 33 12.15 -5.97 4.78
CA ASP A 33 13.10 -7.06 4.56
C ASP A 33 12.72 -8.34 5.32
N ALA A 34 12.05 -8.19 6.45
CA ALA A 34 11.49 -9.32 7.19
C ALA A 34 10.27 -9.96 6.51
N ALA A 35 9.62 -9.27 5.56
CA ALA A 35 8.43 -9.72 4.86
C ALA A 35 8.78 -10.09 3.40
N PRO A 36 9.23 -11.33 3.11
CA PRO A 36 9.83 -11.72 1.83
C PRO A 36 8.91 -11.52 0.61
N GLN A 37 7.59 -11.45 0.82
CA GLN A 37 6.61 -11.27 -0.24
C GLN A 37 6.48 -9.80 -0.72
N THR A 38 7.10 -8.84 0.00
CA THR A 38 7.04 -7.41 -0.32
C THR A 38 8.35 -6.83 -0.82
N GLN A 39 9.45 -7.57 -0.73
CA GLN A 39 10.80 -7.09 -1.03
C GLN A 39 10.96 -6.53 -2.46
N SER A 40 10.31 -7.14 -3.45
CA SER A 40 10.44 -6.74 -4.86
C SER A 40 9.73 -5.42 -5.19
N TRP A 41 8.73 -5.01 -4.40
CA TRP A 41 7.88 -3.84 -4.70
C TRP A 41 8.47 -2.51 -4.27
N MET A 42 9.42 -2.56 -3.36
CA MET A 42 9.99 -1.39 -2.70
C MET A 42 11.42 -1.05 -3.18
N ARG A 43 11.99 -1.86 -4.07
CA ARG A 43 13.31 -1.61 -4.66
C ARG A 43 13.19 -1.01 -6.05
N VAL A 44 13.94 0.06 -6.29
CA VAL A 44 14.07 0.67 -7.61
C VAL A 44 15.32 0.10 -8.26
N GLU A 45 15.17 -0.51 -9.45
CA GLU A 45 16.32 -1.01 -10.23
C GLU A 45 17.33 0.11 -10.51
N GLY A 46 18.62 -0.17 -10.29
CA GLY A 46 19.73 0.73 -10.62
C GLY A 46 20.07 1.76 -9.56
N GLN A 47 19.46 1.72 -8.36
CA GLN A 47 19.88 2.53 -7.23
C GLN A 47 20.96 1.83 -6.40
N ASP A 48 21.96 2.61 -5.94
CA ASP A 48 22.94 2.13 -4.98
C ASP A 48 22.23 1.51 -3.76
N GLU A 49 22.78 0.42 -3.23
CA GLU A 49 22.25 -0.26 -2.03
C GLU A 49 22.08 0.68 -0.82
N ALA A 50 22.74 1.84 -0.84
CA ALA A 50 22.66 2.87 0.19
C ALA A 50 21.36 3.70 0.17
N GLU A 51 20.63 3.77 -0.95
CA GLU A 51 19.34 4.44 -1.02
C GLU A 51 18.21 3.42 -1.06
N CYS A 52 17.71 3.04 0.12
CA CYS A 52 16.54 2.18 0.16
C CYS A 52 15.33 2.89 -0.46
N SER A 53 14.46 2.12 -1.07
CA SER A 53 13.26 2.61 -1.75
C SER A 53 12.32 3.40 -0.83
N MET A 54 12.32 3.11 0.48
CA MET A 54 11.57 3.88 1.49
C MET A 54 12.11 5.30 1.61
N LEU A 55 13.44 5.46 1.68
CA LEU A 55 14.06 6.78 1.71
C LEU A 55 13.72 7.57 0.45
N PHE A 56 13.77 6.94 -0.72
CA PHE A 56 13.38 7.56 -1.97
C PHE A 56 11.90 7.99 -1.94
N ALA A 57 10.99 7.09 -1.54
CA ALA A 57 9.57 7.39 -1.44
C ALA A 57 9.26 8.56 -0.50
N LEU A 58 9.95 8.64 0.64
CA LEU A 58 9.79 9.75 1.59
C LEU A 58 10.36 11.07 1.06
N LYS A 59 11.49 11.04 0.33
CA LYS A 59 12.11 12.24 -0.24
C LYS A 59 11.34 12.82 -1.42
N VAL A 60 10.86 11.97 -2.32
CA VAL A 60 10.26 12.41 -3.59
C VAL A 60 8.75 12.20 -3.66
N GLY A 61 8.18 11.42 -2.71
CA GLY A 61 6.76 11.12 -2.66
C GLY A 61 6.28 10.15 -3.75
N VAL A 62 7.19 9.47 -4.44
CA VAL A 62 6.85 8.53 -5.52
C VAL A 62 7.78 7.33 -5.50
N LEU A 63 7.22 6.13 -5.62
CA LEU A 63 7.96 4.89 -5.72
C LEU A 63 7.25 3.89 -6.65
N PRO A 64 7.86 3.47 -7.77
CA PRO A 64 9.01 4.07 -8.45
C PRO A 64 8.70 5.49 -8.94
N PRO A 65 9.71 6.31 -9.30
CA PRO A 65 9.47 7.65 -9.79
C PRO A 65 8.60 7.60 -11.04
N ILE A 66 7.48 8.32 -10.98
CA ILE A 66 6.57 8.45 -12.12
C ILE A 66 6.69 9.88 -12.63
N PRO A 67 7.13 10.07 -13.86
CA PRO A 67 7.31 11.42 -14.45
C PRO A 67 6.04 12.27 -14.33
N ASN A 68 6.21 13.56 -14.06
CA ASN A 68 5.13 14.56 -14.01
C ASN A 68 4.10 14.36 -12.89
N ARG A 69 4.42 13.61 -11.83
CA ARG A 69 3.56 13.47 -10.65
C ARG A 69 4.09 14.29 -9.47
N SER A 70 3.18 14.84 -8.68
CA SER A 70 3.52 15.62 -7.48
C SER A 70 3.83 14.73 -6.27
N LYS A 71 4.35 15.34 -5.20
CA LYS A 71 4.62 14.63 -3.94
C LYS A 71 3.36 14.00 -3.34
N GLU A 72 2.22 14.64 -3.50
CA GLU A 72 0.94 14.18 -2.98
C GLU A 72 0.41 12.94 -3.72
N PHE A 73 1.01 12.60 -4.87
CA PHE A 73 0.61 11.42 -5.63
C PHE A 73 0.86 10.12 -4.87
N PHE A 74 2.01 9.98 -4.22
CA PHE A 74 2.34 8.84 -3.37
C PHE A 74 2.31 9.24 -1.89
N ARG A 75 1.78 8.36 -1.04
CA ARG A 75 1.83 8.49 0.41
C ARG A 75 2.30 7.18 1.04
N LEU A 76 3.28 7.29 1.91
CA LEU A 76 3.74 6.21 2.77
C LEU A 76 3.33 6.54 4.20
N GLN A 77 2.65 5.59 4.87
CA GLN A 77 2.19 5.75 6.24
C GLN A 77 2.69 4.61 7.12
N SER A 78 3.17 4.95 8.28
CA SER A 78 3.57 4.04 9.35
C SER A 78 2.36 3.52 10.11
N ILE A 79 2.33 2.22 10.38
CA ILE A 79 1.27 1.56 11.13
C ILE A 79 1.81 1.19 12.51
N ARG A 80 1.17 1.72 13.55
CA ARG A 80 1.55 1.49 14.95
C ARG A 80 0.44 0.81 15.73
N MET A 81 0.85 0.06 16.76
CA MET A 81 -0.10 -0.42 17.77
C MET A 81 -0.64 0.75 18.59
N GLY A 82 -1.97 0.86 18.68
CA GLY A 82 -2.62 1.92 19.45
C GLY A 82 -2.30 1.90 20.95
N SER A 83 -1.94 0.75 21.50
CA SER A 83 -1.64 0.55 22.93
C SER A 83 -0.17 0.79 23.32
N SER A 84 0.77 0.55 22.42
CA SER A 84 2.22 0.59 22.73
C SER A 84 3.02 1.56 21.87
N GLU A 85 2.42 2.18 20.87
CA GLU A 85 3.08 3.03 19.86
C GLU A 85 4.15 2.29 19.03
N GLU A 86 4.28 0.97 19.20
CA GLU A 86 5.25 0.14 18.47
C GLU A 86 4.95 0.17 16.98
N LEU A 87 5.95 0.44 16.13
CA LEU A 87 5.84 0.37 14.68
C LEU A 87 5.74 -1.10 14.25
N ILE A 88 4.67 -1.45 13.58
CA ILE A 88 4.37 -2.85 13.24
C ILE A 88 4.19 -3.11 11.74
N GLY A 89 4.15 -2.05 10.94
CA GLY A 89 3.91 -2.16 9.50
C GLY A 89 3.90 -0.81 8.81
N PHE A 90 3.59 -0.86 7.53
CA PHE A 90 3.39 0.34 6.71
C PHE A 90 2.35 0.13 5.62
N LEU A 91 1.82 1.25 5.14
CA LEU A 91 0.86 1.37 4.05
C LEU A 91 1.42 2.32 3.00
N GLY A 92 1.54 1.86 1.75
CA GLY A 92 1.87 2.69 0.60
C GLY A 92 0.69 2.82 -0.35
N VAL A 93 0.34 4.04 -0.75
CA VAL A 93 -0.79 4.31 -1.64
C VAL A 93 -0.45 5.35 -2.70
N TYR A 94 -1.15 5.29 -3.85
CA TYR A 94 -1.14 6.34 -4.85
C TYR A 94 -2.53 6.97 -4.94
N HIS A 95 -2.53 8.31 -5.00
CA HIS A 95 -3.73 9.11 -5.21
C HIS A 95 -3.92 9.39 -6.71
N GLY A 96 -4.84 8.66 -7.34
CA GLY A 96 -5.11 8.82 -8.77
C GLY A 96 -4.12 8.07 -9.66
N PHE A 97 -4.11 6.74 -9.60
CA PHE A 97 -3.27 5.88 -10.43
C PHE A 97 -4.04 4.60 -10.85
N PRO A 98 -3.91 4.17 -12.10
CA PRO A 98 -3.31 4.85 -13.25
C PRO A 98 -4.10 6.08 -13.72
N GLU A 99 -5.35 6.19 -13.31
CA GLU A 99 -6.29 7.26 -13.63
C GLU A 99 -6.61 8.09 -12.39
N ASP A 100 -7.03 9.34 -12.60
CA ASP A 100 -7.19 10.33 -11.52
C ASP A 100 -8.26 9.96 -10.49
N ASP A 101 -9.24 9.15 -10.87
CA ASP A 101 -10.36 8.71 -10.04
C ASP A 101 -10.14 7.32 -9.38
N ILE A 102 -8.94 6.76 -9.49
CA ILE A 102 -8.59 5.47 -8.89
C ILE A 102 -7.71 5.68 -7.67
N PHE A 103 -8.12 5.14 -6.54
CA PHE A 103 -7.27 5.02 -5.36
C PHE A 103 -6.48 3.72 -5.43
N TRP A 104 -5.15 3.80 -5.42
CA TRP A 104 -4.30 2.64 -5.61
C TRP A 104 -3.57 2.25 -4.33
N ILE A 105 -3.70 0.99 -3.93
CA ILE A 105 -2.92 0.42 -2.83
C ILE A 105 -1.66 -0.20 -3.42
N ASN A 106 -0.53 0.38 -3.09
CA ASN A 106 0.78 -0.09 -3.54
C ASN A 106 1.34 -1.19 -2.64
N ALA A 107 1.25 -1.00 -1.33
CA ALA A 107 1.75 -1.96 -0.35
C ALA A 107 0.95 -1.90 0.95
N VAL A 108 0.72 -3.06 1.54
CA VAL A 108 0.29 -3.23 2.93
C VAL A 108 1.19 -4.29 3.54
N THR A 109 2.08 -3.88 4.43
CA THR A 109 3.09 -4.76 5.01
C THR A 109 3.04 -4.69 6.52
N PHE A 110 3.03 -5.86 7.14
CA PHE A 110 3.18 -6.03 8.58
C PHE A 110 4.41 -6.88 8.87
N HIS A 111 5.17 -6.49 9.88
CA HIS A 111 6.23 -7.34 10.40
C HIS A 111 5.68 -8.74 10.73
N PRO A 112 6.38 -9.84 10.41
CA PRO A 112 5.89 -11.21 10.55
C PRO A 112 5.29 -11.55 11.93
N LYS A 113 5.88 -10.99 13.00
CA LYS A 113 5.39 -11.11 14.39
C LYS A 113 3.92 -10.66 14.57
N TYR A 114 3.42 -9.77 13.69
CA TYR A 114 2.07 -9.19 13.76
C TYR A 114 1.11 -9.75 12.71
N GLN A 115 1.59 -10.57 11.79
CA GLN A 115 0.75 -11.21 10.78
C GLN A 115 -0.19 -12.26 11.42
N GLY A 116 -1.30 -12.55 10.75
CA GLY A 116 -2.28 -13.54 11.21
C GLY A 116 -3.17 -13.10 12.39
N LYS A 117 -2.98 -11.88 12.93
CA LYS A 117 -3.71 -11.37 14.11
C LYS A 117 -4.91 -10.48 13.77
N GLY A 118 -5.28 -10.40 12.49
CA GLY A 118 -6.44 -9.64 12.03
C GLY A 118 -6.18 -8.16 11.77
N TYR A 119 -4.96 -7.67 11.92
CA TYR A 119 -4.63 -6.26 11.70
C TYR A 119 -4.78 -5.82 10.23
N GLY A 120 -4.43 -6.70 9.28
CA GLY A 120 -4.59 -6.41 7.85
C GLY A 120 -6.04 -6.10 7.45
N PRO A 121 -7.02 -6.98 7.75
CA PRO A 121 -8.42 -6.68 7.51
C PRO A 121 -8.93 -5.43 8.23
N GLU A 122 -8.52 -5.19 9.47
CA GLU A 122 -8.89 -4.00 10.23
C GLU A 122 -8.39 -2.71 9.57
N LEU A 123 -7.10 -2.68 9.22
CA LEU A 123 -6.48 -1.56 8.50
C LEU A 123 -7.24 -1.27 7.20
N MET A 124 -7.44 -2.31 6.38
CA MET A 124 -8.03 -2.18 5.06
C MET A 124 -9.50 -1.74 5.11
N LEU A 125 -10.28 -2.23 6.06
CA LEU A 125 -11.66 -1.79 6.24
C LEU A 125 -11.72 -0.32 6.67
N GLY A 126 -10.85 0.11 7.58
CA GLY A 126 -10.71 1.53 7.95
C GLY A 126 -10.30 2.41 6.78
N LEU A 127 -9.33 1.98 5.98
CA LEU A 127 -8.91 2.67 4.77
C LEU A 127 -10.05 2.80 3.74
N ILE A 128 -10.76 1.71 3.47
CA ILE A 128 -11.90 1.69 2.54
C ILE A 128 -12.97 2.69 2.98
N GLU A 129 -13.29 2.73 4.27
CA GLU A 129 -14.29 3.67 4.79
C GLU A 129 -13.87 5.13 4.62
N ILE A 130 -12.59 5.44 4.84
CA ILE A 130 -12.06 6.79 4.60
C ILE A 130 -12.13 7.12 3.10
N VAL A 131 -11.59 6.25 2.23
CA VAL A 131 -11.47 6.53 0.79
C VAL A 131 -12.83 6.67 0.11
N LYS A 132 -13.81 5.89 0.52
CA LYS A 132 -15.19 5.96 0.03
C LYS A 132 -15.83 7.35 0.25
N HIS A 133 -15.40 8.07 1.28
CA HIS A 133 -15.84 9.45 1.54
C HIS A 133 -14.98 10.52 0.85
N LEU A 134 -13.90 10.14 0.20
CA LEU A 134 -13.09 11.03 -0.62
C LEU A 134 -13.76 11.14 -2.01
N VAL A 135 -14.43 12.24 -2.26
CA VAL A 135 -15.31 12.48 -3.45
C VAL A 135 -14.63 12.25 -4.80
N SER A 136 -13.31 12.09 -4.80
CA SER A 136 -12.51 12.00 -6.03
C SER A 136 -12.34 10.59 -6.58
N TYR A 137 -12.71 9.53 -5.84
CA TYR A 137 -12.41 8.16 -6.24
C TYR A 137 -13.68 7.36 -6.52
N THR A 138 -13.71 6.71 -7.68
CA THR A 138 -14.78 5.79 -8.11
C THR A 138 -14.50 4.35 -7.67
N CYS A 139 -13.24 4.01 -7.48
CA CYS A 139 -12.84 2.69 -7.03
C CYS A 139 -11.49 2.68 -6.31
N MET A 140 -11.21 1.55 -5.68
CA MET A 140 -9.92 1.21 -5.08
C MET A 140 -9.34 -0.02 -5.78
N ARG A 141 -8.05 0.01 -6.14
CA ARG A 141 -7.36 -1.08 -6.82
C ARG A 141 -6.06 -1.48 -6.13
N SER A 142 -5.67 -2.73 -6.33
CA SER A 142 -4.35 -3.26 -5.94
C SER A 142 -3.97 -4.45 -6.81
N TYR A 143 -2.67 -4.62 -7.06
CA TYR A 143 -2.14 -5.89 -7.56
C TYR A 143 -1.84 -6.85 -6.39
N ALA A 144 -2.12 -8.13 -6.63
CA ALA A 144 -1.64 -9.20 -5.77
C ALA A 144 -0.98 -10.28 -6.62
N SER A 145 0.20 -10.77 -6.21
CA SER A 145 0.78 -11.96 -6.83
C SER A 145 -0.13 -13.16 -6.64
N LEU A 146 -0.31 -13.98 -7.67
CA LEU A 146 -1.11 -15.21 -7.58
C LEU A 146 -0.51 -16.24 -6.62
N THR A 147 0.75 -16.08 -6.23
CA THR A 147 1.41 -16.91 -5.21
C THR A 147 1.28 -16.34 -3.80
N ASN A 148 0.88 -15.07 -3.66
CA ASN A 148 0.71 -14.41 -2.36
C ASN A 148 -0.70 -14.63 -1.78
N TRP A 149 -0.98 -15.84 -1.32
CA TRP A 149 -2.26 -16.23 -0.73
C TRP A 149 -2.72 -15.33 0.44
N PRO A 150 -1.85 -14.89 1.36
CA PRO A 150 -2.26 -13.95 2.41
C PRO A 150 -2.84 -12.65 1.86
N SER A 151 -2.21 -12.08 0.83
CA SER A 151 -2.68 -10.85 0.17
C SER A 151 -4.01 -11.07 -0.56
N LEU A 152 -4.12 -12.15 -1.34
CA LEU A 152 -5.37 -12.50 -2.04
C LEU A 152 -6.53 -12.67 -1.06
N ARG A 153 -6.32 -13.42 0.04
CA ARG A 153 -7.33 -13.61 1.08
C ARG A 153 -7.73 -12.30 1.75
N LEU A 154 -6.76 -11.42 1.99
CA LEU A 154 -7.01 -10.08 2.53
C LEU A 154 -7.91 -9.29 1.59
N CYS A 155 -7.54 -9.19 0.31
CA CYS A 155 -8.30 -8.45 -0.69
C CYS A 155 -9.76 -8.95 -0.77
N VAL A 156 -9.96 -10.26 -0.92
CA VAL A 156 -11.31 -10.85 -0.99
C VAL A 156 -12.11 -10.57 0.29
N LYS A 157 -11.48 -10.73 1.46
CA LYS A 157 -12.15 -10.52 2.76
C LYS A 157 -12.66 -9.10 2.96
N VAL A 158 -11.99 -8.10 2.40
CA VAL A 158 -12.37 -6.68 2.53
C VAL A 158 -13.19 -6.16 1.34
N GLY A 159 -13.51 -7.04 0.40
CA GLY A 159 -14.35 -6.72 -0.77
C GLY A 159 -13.60 -6.10 -1.95
N LEU A 160 -12.25 -6.16 -1.99
CA LEU A 160 -11.48 -6.02 -3.22
C LEU A 160 -11.50 -7.36 -3.94
N ASN A 161 -12.61 -7.72 -4.55
CA ASN A 161 -12.85 -9.07 -5.06
C ASN A 161 -13.30 -9.10 -6.54
N ARG A 162 -13.46 -7.93 -7.18
CA ARG A 162 -13.64 -7.86 -8.62
C ARG A 162 -12.28 -8.01 -9.30
N MET A 163 -12.11 -9.09 -10.04
CA MET A 163 -10.93 -9.29 -10.88
C MET A 163 -11.09 -8.44 -12.14
N VAL A 164 -10.13 -7.54 -12.37
CA VAL A 164 -10.09 -6.67 -13.56
C VAL A 164 -9.26 -7.32 -14.66
N GLU A 165 -8.05 -7.75 -14.33
CA GLU A 165 -7.14 -8.40 -15.27
C GLU A 165 -6.14 -9.33 -14.55
N ILE A 166 -5.52 -10.21 -15.31
CA ILE A 166 -4.33 -10.96 -14.89
C ILE A 166 -3.18 -10.48 -15.75
N VAL A 167 -2.13 -9.99 -15.10
CA VAL A 167 -0.89 -9.55 -15.74
C VAL A 167 0.13 -10.67 -15.55
N GLY A 168 0.55 -11.29 -16.66
CA GLY A 168 1.64 -12.26 -16.69
C GLY A 168 3.00 -11.59 -16.92
N ASP A 169 4.04 -12.35 -16.80
CA ASP A 169 5.41 -12.04 -17.24
C ASP A 169 6.11 -10.86 -16.55
N LYS A 170 5.65 -10.43 -15.37
CA LYS A 170 6.53 -9.61 -14.53
C LYS A 170 7.64 -10.49 -14.01
N VAL A 171 8.83 -10.30 -14.58
CA VAL A 171 10.05 -10.94 -14.08
C VAL A 171 10.51 -10.13 -12.86
N HIS A 172 10.33 -10.71 -11.69
CA HIS A 172 10.95 -10.22 -10.47
C HIS A 172 12.02 -11.23 -10.08
N SER A 173 13.28 -10.81 -10.12
CA SER A 173 14.42 -11.70 -10.03
C SER A 173 14.43 -12.71 -11.21
N ASP A 174 14.87 -13.92 -11.00
CA ASP A 174 14.95 -14.98 -12.03
C ASP A 174 13.62 -15.74 -12.24
N LYS A 175 12.49 -15.25 -11.71
CA LYS A 175 11.20 -15.94 -11.79
C LYS A 175 10.13 -15.04 -12.39
N ALA A 176 9.44 -15.57 -13.39
CA ALA A 176 8.22 -14.95 -13.91
C ALA A 176 7.08 -15.11 -12.86
N GLU A 177 6.43 -14.02 -12.52
CA GLU A 177 5.29 -14.03 -11.60
C GLU A 177 4.06 -13.44 -12.29
N ALA A 178 2.92 -14.10 -12.11
CA ALA A 178 1.63 -13.56 -12.52
C ALA A 178 0.97 -12.82 -11.35
N HIS A 179 0.33 -11.70 -11.68
CA HIS A 179 -0.39 -10.85 -10.74
C HIS A 179 -1.83 -10.67 -11.18
N VAL A 180 -2.73 -10.60 -10.22
CA VAL A 180 -4.12 -10.23 -10.48
C VAL A 180 -4.37 -8.79 -10.02
N LEU A 181 -5.01 -8.00 -10.89
CA LEU A 181 -5.55 -6.69 -10.53
C LEU A 181 -6.93 -6.89 -9.92
N LEU A 182 -7.06 -6.50 -8.67
CA LEU A 182 -8.28 -6.57 -7.89
C LEU A 182 -8.83 -5.17 -7.65
N GLU A 183 -10.16 -5.04 -7.69
CA GLU A 183 -10.89 -3.79 -7.54
C GLU A 183 -12.04 -3.90 -6.55
N LYS A 184 -12.29 -2.80 -5.86
CA LYS A 184 -13.52 -2.50 -5.15
C LYS A 184 -14.13 -1.22 -5.70
N SER A 185 -15.32 -1.32 -6.33
CA SER A 185 -16.09 -0.15 -6.78
C SER A 185 -16.73 0.58 -5.59
N PHE A 186 -16.83 1.91 -5.71
CA PHE A 186 -17.56 2.78 -4.80
C PHE A 186 -18.85 3.34 -5.43
N THR A 187 -19.07 3.05 -6.73
CA THR A 187 -20.19 3.59 -7.50
C THR A 187 -21.38 2.63 -7.61
N ASP A 188 -21.28 1.39 -7.14
CA ASP A 188 -22.31 0.36 -7.29
C ASP A 188 -23.50 0.50 -6.30
N PHE A 189 -23.77 1.70 -5.80
CA PHE A 189 -24.89 2.00 -4.90
C PHE A 189 -25.82 3.07 -5.50
N VAL A 190 -26.29 2.83 -6.75
CA VAL A 190 -27.45 3.56 -7.29
C VAL A 190 -28.53 2.55 -7.64
#